data_936215a542e278fea87a9eb0bdc32f33
#
_entry.id   936215a542e278fea87a9eb0bdc32f33
#
_cell.length_a   1.000
_cell.length_b   1.000
_cell.length_c   1.000
_cell.angle_alpha   90.00
_cell.angle_beta   90.00
_cell.angle_gamma   90.00
#
_symmetry.space_group_name_H-M   'P 1'
#
loop_
_entity.id
_entity.type
_entity.pdbx_description
1 polymer ?
#
loop_
_entity_poly.entity_id
_entity_poly.type
_entity_poly.pdbx_seq_one_letter_code
_entity_poly.pdbx_strand_id
1 'polypeptide(L)'
;YLWPVGDGAFMAFTMGGVLTSVIYNRLRHDKAHIQFVGVLLGLAVLSFLFGYFTRPYWGVSKLAASPAWVGYCTAISLVVYALLFWLVDVQGKKAWAGFLKPAGTSTLTCYLIPYFWYPIIAVLGLSLPGLLISGTLGLVKSMLFALVIVGITALINQLDVKLRI
;
A
#
# COMPACT_ATOMS: atom_id res chain seq x y z
N TYR A 1 11.78 11.73 -23.86
CA TYR A 1 12.83 12.10 -22.90
C TYR A 1 12.24 11.93 -21.52
N LEU A 2 12.49 10.75 -20.93
CA LEU A 2 12.06 10.43 -19.57
C LEU A 2 13.05 11.08 -18.61
N TRP A 3 12.70 12.22 -18.10
CA TRP A 3 13.43 12.81 -16.99
C TRP A 3 13.33 11.89 -15.77
N PRO A 4 14.35 11.84 -14.86
CA PRO A 4 14.35 10.96 -13.68
C PRO A 4 13.34 11.43 -12.63
N VAL A 5 12.05 11.47 -12.99
CA VAL A 5 10.93 11.84 -12.08
C VAL A 5 10.66 10.69 -11.12
N GLY A 6 11.06 9.46 -11.47
CA GLY A 6 10.84 8.27 -10.64
C GLY A 6 11.43 8.38 -9.24
N ASP A 7 12.64 8.91 -9.12
CA ASP A 7 13.31 9.07 -7.82
C ASP A 7 12.58 10.09 -6.93
N GLY A 8 12.10 11.18 -7.52
CA GLY A 8 11.31 12.19 -6.82
C GLY A 8 9.97 11.67 -6.28
N ALA A 9 9.31 10.76 -7.00
CA ALA A 9 8.06 10.16 -6.55
C ALA A 9 8.25 9.30 -5.29
N PHE A 10 9.29 8.47 -5.25
CA PHE A 10 9.60 7.66 -4.07
C PHE A 10 9.99 8.52 -2.88
N MET A 11 10.78 9.59 -3.09
CA MET A 11 11.09 10.56 -2.04
C MET A 11 9.84 11.25 -1.52
N ALA A 12 8.91 11.65 -2.38
CA ALA A 12 7.65 12.26 -1.98
C ALA A 12 6.79 11.33 -1.11
N PHE A 13 6.69 10.04 -1.46
CA PHE A 13 5.99 9.05 -0.64
C PHE A 13 6.66 8.86 0.72
N THR A 14 7.98 8.75 0.75
CA THR A 14 8.74 8.59 1.99
C THR A 14 8.57 9.80 2.90
N MET A 15 8.72 11.01 2.37
CA MET A 15 8.50 12.25 3.12
C MET A 15 7.05 12.38 3.62
N GLY A 16 6.06 12.00 2.80
CA GLY A 16 4.66 11.94 3.21
C GLY A 16 4.43 10.99 4.38
N GLY A 17 5.06 9.81 4.36
CA GLY A 17 5.02 8.86 5.46
C GLY A 17 5.67 9.38 6.74
N VAL A 18 6.83 10.01 6.64
CA VAL A 18 7.53 10.64 7.78
C VAL A 18 6.67 11.76 8.37
N LEU A 19 6.15 12.65 7.54
CA LEU A 19 5.27 13.74 7.99
C LEU A 19 4.05 13.20 8.74
N THR A 20 3.40 12.19 8.20
CA THR A 20 2.24 11.52 8.82
C THR A 20 2.62 10.93 10.19
N SER A 21 3.79 10.29 10.30
CA SER A 21 4.28 9.72 11.56
C SER A 21 4.59 10.80 12.61
N VAL A 22 5.15 11.93 12.21
CA VAL A 22 5.42 13.06 13.10
C VAL A 22 4.11 13.66 13.61
N ILE A 23 3.13 13.86 12.75
CA ILE A 23 1.78 14.37 13.12
C ILE A 23 1.11 13.38 14.08
N TYR A 24 1.17 12.07 13.79
CA TYR A 24 0.64 11.04 14.66
C TYR A 24 1.25 11.11 16.06
N ASN A 25 2.59 11.17 16.16
CA ASN A 25 3.27 11.22 17.44
C ASN A 25 2.90 12.47 18.26
N ARG A 26 2.73 13.62 17.62
CA ARG A 26 2.28 14.84 18.30
C ARG A 26 0.87 14.73 18.84
N LEU A 27 -0.08 14.30 18.00
CA LEU A 27 -1.50 14.27 18.35
C LEU A 27 -1.88 13.07 19.25
N ARG A 28 -1.07 12.02 19.28
CA ARG A 28 -1.27 10.87 20.16
C ARG A 28 -1.17 11.24 21.64
N HIS A 29 -0.28 12.14 22.00
CA HIS A 29 -0.12 12.59 23.40
C HIS A 29 -1.36 13.28 23.94
N ASP A 30 -2.07 14.03 23.13
CA ASP A 30 -3.25 14.81 23.52
C ASP A 30 -4.56 14.03 23.42
N LYS A 31 -4.52 12.71 23.10
CA LYS A 31 -5.71 11.87 22.78
C LYS A 31 -6.62 12.50 21.72
N ALA A 32 -6.07 13.32 20.87
CA ALA A 32 -6.78 14.09 19.85
C ALA A 32 -7.04 13.25 18.58
N HIS A 33 -7.67 12.07 18.75
CA HIS A 33 -7.91 11.12 17.64
C HIS A 33 -8.74 11.74 16.51
N ILE A 34 -9.74 12.54 16.84
CA ILE A 34 -10.60 13.21 15.84
C ILE A 34 -9.80 14.25 15.05
N GLN A 35 -8.94 15.01 15.73
CA GLN A 35 -8.09 16.01 15.08
C GLN A 35 -7.10 15.32 14.13
N PHE A 36 -6.51 14.20 14.53
CA PHE A 36 -5.62 13.42 13.68
C PHE A 36 -6.31 12.94 12.40
N VAL A 37 -7.50 12.36 12.52
CA VAL A 37 -8.31 11.95 11.36
C VAL A 37 -8.65 13.15 10.47
N GLY A 38 -9.02 14.28 11.05
CA GLY A 38 -9.30 15.51 10.33
C GLY A 38 -8.09 16.02 9.54
N VAL A 39 -6.89 16.00 10.13
CA VAL A 39 -5.63 16.36 9.45
C VAL A 39 -5.34 15.41 8.30
N LEU A 40 -5.48 14.10 8.49
CA LEU A 40 -5.26 13.12 7.43
C LEU A 40 -6.21 13.33 6.25
N LEU A 41 -7.49 13.58 6.51
CA LEU A 41 -8.48 13.85 5.47
C LEU A 41 -8.19 15.18 4.77
N GLY A 42 -7.77 16.23 5.50
CA GLY A 42 -7.34 17.49 4.92
C GLY A 42 -6.15 17.33 3.99
N LEU A 43 -5.12 16.58 4.41
CA LEU A 43 -3.97 16.26 3.57
C LEU A 43 -4.36 15.40 2.36
N ALA A 44 -5.32 14.49 2.52
CA ALA A 44 -5.84 13.69 1.41
C ALA A 44 -6.51 14.57 0.34
N VAL A 45 -7.35 15.51 0.76
CA VAL A 45 -7.98 16.47 -0.15
C VAL A 45 -6.94 17.32 -0.88
N LEU A 46 -5.94 17.85 -0.17
CA LEU A 46 -4.86 18.63 -0.78
C LEU A 46 -4.06 17.80 -1.79
N SER A 47 -3.73 16.55 -1.47
CA SER A 47 -3.04 15.64 -2.37
C SER A 47 -3.88 15.29 -3.60
N PHE A 48 -5.19 15.13 -3.42
CA PHE A 48 -6.12 14.88 -4.52
C PHE A 48 -6.21 16.08 -5.46
N LEU A 49 -6.37 17.28 -4.90
CA LEU A 49 -6.39 18.52 -5.68
C LEU A 49 -5.08 18.71 -6.44
N PHE A 50 -3.94 18.48 -5.80
CA PHE A 50 -2.64 18.50 -6.47
C PHE A 50 -2.61 17.54 -7.66
N GLY A 51 -3.06 16.29 -7.49
CA GLY A 51 -3.17 15.31 -8.56
C GLY A 51 -4.11 15.77 -9.68
N TYR A 52 -5.24 16.38 -9.32
CA TYR A 52 -6.22 16.89 -10.27
C TYR A 52 -5.67 18.02 -11.14
N PHE A 53 -5.01 19.02 -10.53
CA PHE A 53 -4.44 20.16 -11.26
C PHE A 53 -3.20 19.79 -12.09
N THR A 54 -2.45 18.79 -11.68
CA THR A 54 -1.25 18.34 -12.43
C THR A 54 -1.58 17.38 -13.57
N ARG A 55 -2.76 16.73 -13.52
CA ARG A 55 -3.21 15.78 -14.54
C ARG A 55 -3.19 16.30 -15.98
N PRO A 56 -3.65 17.52 -16.29
CA PRO A 56 -3.66 18.04 -17.67
C PRO A 56 -2.26 18.16 -18.27
N TYR A 57 -1.24 18.40 -17.46
CA TYR A 57 0.14 18.64 -17.90
C TYR A 57 0.97 17.36 -18.08
N TRP A 58 0.82 16.39 -17.18
CA TRP A 58 1.66 15.17 -17.16
C TRP A 58 0.86 13.87 -17.30
N GLY A 59 -0.45 13.91 -17.35
CA GLY A 59 -1.29 12.72 -17.33
C GLY A 59 -1.13 11.90 -16.05
N VAL A 60 -1.76 10.72 -16.02
CA VAL A 60 -1.65 9.77 -14.89
C VAL A 60 -0.87 8.55 -15.36
N SER A 61 0.37 8.41 -14.94
CA SER A 61 1.23 7.29 -15.32
C SER A 61 2.04 6.80 -14.12
N LYS A 62 1.89 5.51 -13.82
CA LYS A 62 2.71 4.82 -12.82
C LYS A 62 4.16 4.64 -13.32
N LEU A 63 4.33 4.30 -14.60
CA LEU A 63 5.66 4.02 -15.18
C LEU A 63 6.51 5.28 -15.27
N ALA A 64 5.89 6.43 -15.60
CA ALA A 64 6.56 7.72 -15.62
C ALA A 64 6.58 8.39 -14.23
N ALA A 65 6.01 7.76 -13.20
CA ALA A 65 5.88 8.31 -11.84
C ALA A 65 5.37 9.77 -11.84
N SER A 66 4.32 10.03 -12.65
CA SER A 66 3.83 11.40 -12.86
C SER A 66 3.33 12.05 -11.57
N PRO A 67 3.45 13.39 -11.43
CA PRO A 67 2.96 14.11 -10.24
C PRO A 67 1.48 13.85 -9.94
N ALA A 68 0.66 13.74 -10.99
CA ALA A 68 -0.76 13.42 -10.85
C ALA A 68 -0.96 12.03 -10.23
N TRP A 69 -0.19 11.03 -10.66
CA TRP A 69 -0.24 9.68 -10.08
C TRP A 69 0.18 9.70 -8.61
N VAL A 70 1.26 10.41 -8.26
CA VAL A 70 1.72 10.57 -6.87
C VAL A 70 0.63 11.21 -6.02
N GLY A 71 0.01 12.29 -6.49
CA GLY A 71 -1.07 12.98 -5.78
C GLY A 71 -2.26 12.06 -5.48
N TYR A 72 -2.74 11.32 -6.47
CA TYR A 72 -3.86 10.38 -6.28
C TYR A 72 -3.51 9.22 -5.36
N CYS A 73 -2.33 8.60 -5.52
CA CYS A 73 -1.90 7.51 -4.66
C CYS A 73 -1.75 7.97 -3.21
N THR A 74 -1.17 9.14 -2.97
CA THR A 74 -1.03 9.72 -1.62
C THR A 74 -2.41 10.00 -1.01
N ALA A 75 -3.33 10.59 -1.78
CA ALA A 75 -4.69 10.86 -1.30
C ALA A 75 -5.43 9.59 -0.87
N ILE A 76 -5.40 8.55 -1.72
CA ILE A 76 -6.02 7.26 -1.42
C ILE A 76 -5.38 6.62 -0.17
N SER A 77 -4.04 6.64 -0.08
CA SER A 77 -3.32 6.07 1.07
C SER A 77 -3.68 6.77 2.37
N LEU A 78 -3.81 8.10 2.37
CA LEU A 78 -4.19 8.88 3.56
C LEU A 78 -5.63 8.60 3.99
N VAL A 79 -6.57 8.46 3.05
CA VAL A 79 -7.96 8.09 3.35
C VAL A 79 -8.02 6.69 3.95
N VAL A 80 -7.34 5.71 3.34
CA VAL A 80 -7.30 4.33 3.85
C VAL A 80 -6.66 4.30 5.23
N TYR A 81 -5.59 5.04 5.44
CA TYR A 81 -4.94 5.12 6.75
C TYR A 81 -5.86 5.74 7.80
N ALA A 82 -6.57 6.81 7.47
CA ALA A 82 -7.55 7.42 8.37
C ALA A 82 -8.66 6.45 8.77
N LEU A 83 -9.19 5.66 7.80
CA LEU A 83 -10.19 4.63 8.06
C LEU A 83 -9.64 3.51 8.97
N LEU A 84 -8.44 3.01 8.68
CA LEU A 84 -7.80 1.98 9.50
C LEU A 84 -7.52 2.46 10.92
N PHE A 85 -7.01 3.68 11.06
CA PHE A 85 -6.79 4.30 12.36
C PHE A 85 -8.09 4.42 13.15
N TRP A 86 -9.17 4.88 12.50
CA TRP A 86 -10.49 4.98 13.13
C TRP A 86 -11.00 3.61 13.60
N LEU A 87 -10.92 2.59 12.75
CA LEU A 87 -11.40 1.23 13.08
C LEU A 87 -10.57 0.56 14.18
N VAL A 88 -9.24 0.68 14.10
CA VAL A 88 -8.33 -0.08 14.97
C VAL A 88 -8.02 0.65 16.26
N ASP A 89 -7.71 1.95 16.20
CA ASP A 89 -7.25 2.72 17.35
C ASP A 89 -8.40 3.38 18.10
N VAL A 90 -9.44 3.87 17.38
CA VAL A 90 -10.58 4.53 18.02
C VAL A 90 -11.66 3.53 18.41
N GLN A 91 -12.06 2.64 17.49
CA GLN A 91 -13.11 1.65 17.79
C GLN A 91 -12.58 0.37 18.45
N GLY A 92 -11.27 0.16 18.50
CA GLY A 92 -10.66 -1.02 19.11
C GLY A 92 -10.90 -2.35 18.36
N LYS A 93 -11.45 -2.30 17.15
CA LYS A 93 -11.79 -3.49 16.34
C LYS A 93 -10.53 -4.07 15.68
N LYS A 94 -9.76 -4.86 16.43
CA LYS A 94 -8.47 -5.44 15.98
C LYS A 94 -8.59 -6.87 15.46
N ALA A 95 -9.67 -7.59 15.82
CA ALA A 95 -9.80 -9.02 15.54
C ALA A 95 -9.78 -9.37 14.04
N TRP A 96 -10.40 -8.55 13.20
CA TRP A 96 -10.46 -8.76 11.76
C TRP A 96 -9.09 -8.66 11.07
N ALA A 97 -8.16 -7.89 11.65
CA ALA A 97 -6.82 -7.72 11.08
C ALA A 97 -5.83 -8.83 11.49
N GLY A 98 -6.27 -9.77 12.34
CA GLY A 98 -5.42 -10.87 12.83
C GLY A 98 -4.82 -11.72 11.72
N PHE A 99 -5.57 -11.97 10.64
CA PHE A 99 -5.09 -12.74 9.49
C PHE A 99 -4.00 -12.01 8.68
N LEU A 100 -3.93 -10.67 8.74
CA LEU A 100 -2.89 -9.86 8.10
C LEU A 100 -1.61 -9.73 8.94
N LYS A 101 -1.67 -10.11 10.22
CA LYS A 101 -0.53 -10.00 11.14
C LYS A 101 0.76 -10.62 10.60
N PRO A 102 0.76 -11.81 9.95
CA PRO A 102 1.96 -12.40 9.38
C PRO A 102 2.61 -11.51 8.32
N ALA A 103 1.82 -10.88 7.44
CA ALA A 103 2.32 -9.97 6.42
C ALA A 103 2.95 -8.70 7.03
N GLY A 104 2.36 -8.18 8.11
CA GLY A 104 2.90 -7.01 8.82
C GLY A 104 4.16 -7.28 9.63
N THR A 105 4.31 -8.49 10.19
CA THR A 105 5.48 -8.87 11.02
C THR A 105 6.65 -9.41 10.19
N SER A 106 6.40 -9.93 9.00
CA SER A 106 7.40 -10.52 8.09
C SER A 106 7.21 -9.97 6.68
N THR A 107 7.22 -8.65 6.57
CA THR A 107 6.98 -7.90 5.33
C THR A 107 7.94 -8.30 4.22
N LEU A 108 9.24 -8.50 4.54
CA LEU A 108 10.24 -8.91 3.55
C LEU A 108 9.93 -10.28 2.97
N THR A 109 9.59 -11.26 3.81
CA THR A 109 9.20 -12.61 3.37
C THR A 109 7.97 -12.54 2.46
N CYS A 110 6.94 -11.80 2.89
CA CYS A 110 5.72 -11.61 2.12
C CYS A 110 5.99 -10.94 0.75
N TYR A 111 6.93 -10.00 0.69
CA TYR A 111 7.32 -9.31 -0.54
C TYR A 111 8.15 -10.19 -1.48
N LEU A 112 9.01 -11.07 -0.95
CA LEU A 112 9.88 -11.92 -1.77
C LEU A 112 9.14 -13.11 -2.40
N ILE A 113 8.10 -13.65 -1.76
CA ILE A 113 7.38 -14.83 -2.27
C ILE A 113 6.91 -14.65 -3.73
N PRO A 114 6.30 -13.53 -4.16
CA PRO A 114 5.90 -13.33 -5.56
C PRO A 114 7.06 -13.38 -6.54
N TYR A 115 8.25 -12.87 -6.15
CA TYR A 115 9.45 -12.87 -7.00
C TYR A 115 9.98 -14.28 -7.28
N PHE A 116 9.76 -15.23 -6.38
CA PHE A 116 10.06 -16.65 -6.62
C PHE A 116 8.91 -17.33 -7.38
N TRP A 117 7.68 -16.96 -7.08
CA TRP A 117 6.50 -17.57 -7.65
C TRP A 117 6.38 -17.36 -9.16
N TYR A 118 6.57 -16.13 -9.63
CA TYR A 118 6.43 -15.81 -11.05
C TYR A 118 7.44 -16.54 -11.96
N PRO A 119 8.74 -16.63 -11.64
CA PRO A 119 9.69 -17.42 -12.42
C PRO A 119 9.35 -18.92 -12.42
N ILE A 120 8.89 -19.48 -11.30
CA ILE A 120 8.50 -20.89 -11.22
C ILE A 120 7.33 -21.18 -12.18
N ILE A 121 6.30 -20.35 -12.17
CA ILE A 121 5.17 -20.49 -13.10
C ILE A 121 5.63 -20.35 -14.56
N ALA A 122 6.52 -19.44 -14.85
CA ALA A 122 7.05 -19.22 -16.20
C ALA A 122 7.85 -20.45 -16.68
N VAL A 123 8.69 -21.04 -15.84
CA VAL A 123 9.45 -22.27 -16.17
C VAL A 123 8.53 -23.47 -16.36
N LEU A 124 7.46 -23.58 -15.58
CA LEU A 124 6.46 -24.64 -15.70
C LEU A 124 5.54 -24.48 -16.93
N GLY A 125 5.68 -23.40 -17.69
CA GLY A 125 4.85 -23.12 -18.86
C GLY A 125 3.37 -22.91 -18.55
N LEU A 126 3.01 -22.63 -17.29
CA LEU A 126 1.63 -22.41 -16.86
C LEU A 126 1.17 -21.02 -17.30
N SER A 127 0.54 -20.94 -18.49
CA SER A 127 -0.11 -19.71 -18.93
C SER A 127 -1.56 -19.66 -18.44
N LEU A 128 -1.92 -18.60 -17.76
CA LEU A 128 -3.30 -18.38 -17.34
C LEU A 128 -4.15 -17.93 -18.53
N PRO A 129 -5.41 -18.41 -18.66
CA PRO A 129 -6.33 -17.94 -19.68
C PRO A 129 -6.48 -16.42 -19.64
N GLY A 130 -6.57 -15.77 -20.81
CA GLY A 130 -6.66 -14.30 -20.92
C GLY A 130 -7.79 -13.67 -20.11
N LEU A 131 -8.90 -14.41 -19.91
CA LEU A 131 -10.03 -14.01 -19.07
C LEU A 131 -9.65 -13.77 -17.60
N LEU A 132 -8.62 -14.46 -17.09
CA LEU A 132 -8.13 -14.32 -15.71
C LEU A 132 -7.02 -13.25 -15.57
N ILE A 133 -6.61 -12.63 -16.67
CA ILE A 133 -5.52 -11.64 -16.67
C ILE A 133 -6.07 -10.21 -16.62
N SER A 134 -7.28 -9.97 -17.10
CA SER A 134 -7.88 -8.63 -17.25
C SER A 134 -9.25 -8.51 -16.61
N GLY A 135 -9.69 -7.26 -16.40
CA GLY A 135 -11.01 -6.93 -15.87
C GLY A 135 -11.21 -7.29 -14.40
N THR A 136 -12.46 -7.45 -14.00
CA THR A 136 -12.87 -7.77 -12.63
C THR A 136 -12.38 -9.14 -12.16
N LEU A 137 -12.34 -10.13 -13.07
CA LEU A 137 -11.80 -11.46 -12.76
C LEU A 137 -10.30 -11.42 -12.44
N GLY A 138 -9.53 -10.60 -13.17
CA GLY A 138 -8.13 -10.36 -12.87
C GLY A 138 -7.92 -9.73 -11.49
N LEU A 139 -8.80 -8.82 -11.07
CA LEU A 139 -8.78 -8.21 -9.74
C LEU A 139 -9.03 -9.25 -8.64
N VAL A 140 -10.10 -10.06 -8.79
CA VAL A 140 -10.44 -11.12 -7.83
C VAL A 140 -9.29 -12.12 -7.70
N LYS A 141 -8.71 -12.56 -8.82
CA LYS A 141 -7.54 -13.44 -8.83
C LYS A 141 -6.36 -12.82 -8.06
N SER A 142 -6.06 -11.54 -8.29
CA SER A 142 -4.96 -10.84 -7.61
C SER A 142 -5.19 -10.73 -6.11
N MET A 143 -6.44 -10.54 -5.70
CA MET A 143 -6.83 -10.50 -4.30
C MET A 143 -6.68 -11.87 -3.62
N LEU A 144 -7.15 -12.95 -4.29
CA LEU A 144 -6.96 -14.31 -3.82
C LEU A 144 -5.47 -14.68 -3.75
N PHE A 145 -4.68 -14.31 -4.74
CA PHE A 145 -3.24 -14.53 -4.74
C PHE A 145 -2.56 -13.82 -3.57
N ALA A 146 -2.93 -12.57 -3.27
CA ALA A 146 -2.43 -11.86 -2.10
C ALA A 146 -2.75 -12.59 -0.79
N LEU A 147 -3.96 -13.13 -0.64
CA LEU A 147 -4.35 -13.92 0.54
C LEU A 147 -3.53 -15.23 0.65
N VAL A 148 -3.26 -15.89 -0.46
CA VAL A 148 -2.40 -17.09 -0.50
C VAL A 148 -0.98 -16.74 -0.03
N ILE A 149 -0.41 -15.61 -0.48
CA ILE A 149 0.91 -15.15 -0.05
C ILE A 149 0.94 -14.87 1.46
N VAL A 150 -0.10 -14.23 2.00
CA VAL A 150 -0.23 -14.01 3.44
C VAL A 150 -0.28 -15.34 4.20
N GLY A 151 -1.03 -16.32 3.68
CA GLY A 151 -1.09 -17.67 4.24
C GLY A 151 0.26 -18.39 4.23
N ILE A 152 0.99 -18.34 3.11
CA ILE A 152 2.35 -18.91 3.00
C ILE A 152 3.30 -18.23 3.98
N THR A 153 3.23 -16.91 4.09
CA THR A 153 4.03 -16.13 5.05
C THR A 153 3.71 -16.55 6.49
N ALA A 154 2.44 -16.82 6.81
CA ALA A 154 2.04 -17.31 8.12
C ALA A 154 2.65 -18.68 8.43
N LEU A 155 2.65 -19.59 7.46
CA LEU A 155 3.26 -20.91 7.60
C LEU A 155 4.78 -20.84 7.79
N ILE A 156 5.47 -20.01 7.01
CA ILE A 156 6.92 -19.76 7.14
C ILE A 156 7.24 -19.19 8.53
N ASN A 157 6.42 -18.28 9.04
CA ASN A 157 6.60 -17.72 10.37
C ASN A 157 6.41 -18.76 11.50
N GLN A 158 5.57 -19.78 11.30
CA GLN A 158 5.40 -20.88 12.24
C GLN A 158 6.64 -21.81 12.28
N LEU A 159 7.39 -21.90 11.19
CA LEU A 159 8.62 -22.66 11.09
C LEU A 159 9.85 -21.91 11.66
N ASP A 160 9.63 -20.77 12.34
CA ASP A 160 10.67 -19.90 12.93
C ASP A 160 11.71 -19.35 11.93
N VAL A 161 11.46 -19.50 10.63
CA VAL A 161 12.30 -18.91 9.57
C VAL A 161 11.94 -17.43 9.41
N LYS A 162 12.56 -16.59 10.24
CA LYS A 162 12.43 -15.13 10.14
C LYS A 162 13.64 -14.57 9.43
N LEU A 163 13.44 -14.07 8.21
CA LEU A 163 14.42 -13.20 7.57
C LEU A 163 14.45 -11.87 8.35
N ARG A 164 15.41 -11.72 9.23
CA ARG A 164 15.72 -10.46 9.91
C ARG A 164 16.82 -9.76 9.13
N ILE A 165 16.56 -8.52 8.74
CA ILE A 165 17.58 -7.57 8.29
C ILE A 165 17.98 -6.74 9.50
#